data_cd9e3409ddb695351b7343a1368c58b9
#
_entry.id   cd9e3409ddb695351b7343a1368c58b9
#
_cell.length_a   1.000
_cell.length_b   1.000
_cell.length_c   1.000
_cell.angle_alpha   90.00
_cell.angle_beta   90.00
_cell.angle_gamma   90.00
#
_symmetry.space_group_name_H-M   'P 1'
#
loop_
_entity.id
_entity.type
_entity.pdbx_description
1 polymer ?
#
loop_
_entity_poly.entity_id
_entity_poly.type
_entity_poly.pdbx_seq_one_letter_code
_entity_poly.pdbx_strand_id
1 'polypeptide(L)'
;MMNIRKFFKVRNYYYLLLGVIMINVGCTKNFLEYNTNPNEATDEMTDWDNVRTGSLLLQMEQNVLVVAQPGLNIGSDRYQTVEVMGGDGYVGYFGFPAPSINSAGRYNWDKRSWYGDMFTTNYLTTMNAWREIRKAINNDEDPRFSMAQILKVAAIHRVTDTYGPIPYLNFGVSKEVPYDSQKDVYYRFFEELDGAINNLDSYAASGSKVLSSWDCVFNGDVTSWIKFANSLRLRLALHLAYVDETKAKSEAQLAIGNSYGLMNVKSDLAELQHITPIATYESPLYILKGWDDICMGATLDSYMNGYQDPRLSAYFEAGTGGKYRGIRAGMSKDVSKDKYITGIFAEPQATATSNVVWMRSSESYFLLAEYALRWGTNADAKKYYEDGIRMSFDEHGVSGADAYLTRTAAGGYVPANYEDPVTSSHSMDALGTVSIAWDESGDFKTNLEQIITQKYIALYPVGQEAWTEFRRTGYPKVFPVVVNESSGGSVDTNIQIRRLPYPESEYNTNRTELDKGITLLGGVDNPGVRLWWDVPNK
;
A
#
# COMPACT_ATOMS: atom_id res chain seq x y z
N MET A 1 68.65 -33.38 53.97
CA MET A 1 67.31 -32.80 54.07
C MET A 1 66.95 -31.99 52.84
N MET A 2 66.81 -32.68 51.73
CA MET A 2 66.43 -32.01 50.47
C MET A 2 65.56 -32.96 49.71
N ASN A 3 64.29 -32.60 49.47
CA ASN A 3 63.35 -33.14 48.54
C ASN A 3 61.86 -33.34 49.05
N ILE A 4 61.51 -32.94 50.29
CA ILE A 4 60.10 -33.07 50.72
C ILE A 4 59.29 -31.86 50.26
N ARG A 5 59.85 -30.67 50.09
CA ARG A 5 59.11 -29.46 49.66
C ARG A 5 58.74 -29.47 48.15
N LYS A 6 59.47 -30.18 47.30
CA LYS A 6 59.08 -30.30 45.84
C LYS A 6 57.91 -31.25 45.65
N PHE A 7 57.81 -32.29 46.44
CA PHE A 7 56.71 -33.29 46.36
C PHE A 7 55.36 -32.69 46.74
N PHE A 8 55.33 -31.81 47.73
CA PHE A 8 54.09 -31.15 48.17
C PHE A 8 53.60 -30.08 47.17
N LYS A 9 54.48 -29.38 46.48
CA LYS A 9 54.09 -28.42 45.43
C LYS A 9 53.49 -29.11 44.22
N VAL A 10 54.04 -30.19 43.72
CA VAL A 10 53.52 -30.94 42.59
C VAL A 10 52.20 -31.58 42.90
N ARG A 11 51.99 -32.12 44.09
CA ARG A 11 50.72 -32.73 44.54
C ARG A 11 49.59 -31.70 44.64
N ASN A 12 49.86 -30.51 45.08
CA ASN A 12 48.86 -29.44 45.11
C ASN A 12 48.48 -28.93 43.72
N TYR A 13 49.40 -28.91 42.75
CA TYR A 13 49.09 -28.62 41.34
C TYR A 13 48.17 -29.68 40.70
N TYR A 14 48.39 -30.96 41.01
CA TYR A 14 47.49 -32.03 40.53
C TYR A 14 46.09 -31.93 41.10
N TYR A 15 45.90 -31.59 42.37
CA TYR A 15 44.61 -31.37 42.95
C TYR A 15 43.94 -30.10 42.42
N LEU A 16 44.67 -29.04 42.13
CA LEU A 16 44.16 -27.84 41.48
C LEU A 16 43.73 -28.12 40.02
N LEU A 17 44.54 -28.91 39.29
CA LEU A 17 44.20 -29.31 37.91
C LEU A 17 42.98 -30.24 37.87
N LEU A 18 42.88 -31.20 38.80
CA LEU A 18 41.69 -32.08 38.93
C LEU A 18 40.46 -31.26 39.34
N GLY A 19 40.60 -30.27 40.20
CA GLY A 19 39.51 -29.37 40.57
C GLY A 19 39.01 -28.53 39.40
N VAL A 20 39.88 -28.01 38.57
CA VAL A 20 39.54 -27.25 37.35
C VAL A 20 38.88 -28.15 36.28
N ILE A 21 39.33 -29.42 36.16
CA ILE A 21 38.70 -30.37 35.25
C ILE A 21 37.32 -30.78 35.74
N MET A 22 37.08 -30.94 37.06
CA MET A 22 35.77 -31.26 37.62
C MET A 22 34.74 -30.09 37.51
N ILE A 23 35.21 -28.83 37.48
CA ILE A 23 34.36 -27.66 37.28
C ILE A 23 33.87 -27.57 35.83
N ASN A 24 34.62 -28.12 34.86
CA ASN A 24 34.22 -28.12 33.44
C ASN A 24 33.34 -29.32 33.03
N VAL A 25 33.08 -30.29 33.93
CA VAL A 25 32.17 -31.41 33.66
C VAL A 25 30.77 -31.21 34.28
N GLY A 26 30.57 -30.04 34.89
CA GLY A 26 29.29 -29.66 35.50
C GLY A 26 28.26 -29.17 34.49
N CYS A 27 27.23 -29.95 34.26
CA CYS A 27 25.89 -29.55 33.83
C CYS A 27 25.63 -29.22 32.35
N THR A 28 26.31 -29.86 31.40
CA THR A 28 25.80 -29.82 30.02
C THR A 28 24.82 -30.96 29.69
N LYS A 29 24.68 -31.94 30.57
CA LYS A 29 23.85 -33.13 30.31
C LYS A 29 22.36 -32.81 30.20
N ASN A 30 21.89 -31.74 30.84
CA ASN A 30 20.51 -31.29 30.80
C ASN A 30 20.39 -29.83 30.31
N PHE A 31 21.42 -29.28 29.69
CA PHE A 31 21.42 -27.90 29.21
C PHE A 31 20.30 -27.64 28.18
N LEU A 32 20.06 -28.58 27.28
CA LEU A 32 18.95 -28.54 26.33
C LEU A 32 17.59 -28.65 27.03
N GLU A 33 17.46 -29.53 28.01
CA GLU A 33 16.21 -29.75 28.75
C GLU A 33 15.82 -28.54 29.63
N TYR A 34 16.81 -27.88 30.29
CA TYR A 34 16.56 -26.70 31.10
C TYR A 34 16.42 -25.40 30.30
N ASN A 35 16.98 -25.34 29.07
CA ASN A 35 16.86 -24.18 28.20
C ASN A 35 15.80 -24.35 27.10
N THR A 36 15.16 -25.51 27.00
CA THR A 36 13.99 -25.68 26.14
C THR A 36 12.76 -25.30 26.95
N ASN A 37 12.09 -24.23 26.56
CA ASN A 37 10.81 -23.86 27.16
C ASN A 37 9.78 -24.92 26.80
N PRO A 38 9.24 -25.71 27.78
CA PRO A 38 8.29 -26.79 27.46
C PRO A 38 6.96 -26.26 26.88
N ASN A 39 6.72 -24.94 26.94
CA ASN A 39 5.56 -24.26 26.36
C ASN A 39 5.90 -23.57 25.03
N GLU A 40 7.12 -23.68 24.54
CA GLU A 40 7.51 -23.16 23.24
C GLU A 40 7.24 -24.21 22.16
N ALA A 41 6.54 -23.83 21.09
CA ALA A 41 6.28 -24.74 19.99
C ALA A 41 7.61 -25.13 19.31
N THR A 42 7.89 -26.42 19.20
CA THR A 42 9.07 -26.91 18.48
C THR A 42 8.91 -26.69 16.97
N ASP A 43 10.03 -26.64 16.23
CA ASP A 43 10.00 -26.55 14.77
C ASP A 43 9.10 -27.64 14.16
N GLU A 44 9.15 -28.88 14.70
CA GLU A 44 8.35 -30.00 14.26
C GLU A 44 6.84 -29.80 14.52
N MET A 45 6.47 -29.13 15.62
CA MET A 45 5.08 -28.75 15.92
C MET A 45 4.59 -27.61 15.02
N THR A 46 5.47 -26.69 14.64
CA THR A 46 5.14 -25.55 13.77
C THR A 46 5.12 -25.90 12.29
N ASP A 47 5.82 -26.97 11.89
CA ASP A 47 5.75 -27.51 10.52
C ASP A 47 4.46 -28.27 10.27
N TRP A 48 3.82 -28.78 11.34
CA TRP A 48 2.52 -29.44 11.24
C TRP A 48 1.44 -28.42 10.84
N ASP A 49 0.66 -28.73 9.81
CA ASP A 49 -0.39 -27.86 9.25
C ASP A 49 0.10 -26.49 8.73
N ASN A 50 1.38 -26.41 8.37
CA ASN A 50 2.02 -25.18 7.88
C ASN A 50 1.91 -23.97 8.84
N VAL A 51 1.80 -24.16 10.14
CA VAL A 51 1.58 -23.11 11.14
C VAL A 51 2.61 -21.98 10.99
N ARG A 52 3.90 -22.34 10.87
CA ARG A 52 4.98 -21.36 10.74
C ARG A 52 4.86 -20.53 9.45
N THR A 53 4.75 -21.21 8.31
CA THR A 53 4.69 -20.53 7.00
C THR A 53 3.37 -19.80 6.83
N GLY A 54 2.25 -20.40 7.25
CA GLY A 54 0.93 -19.80 7.14
C GLY A 54 0.75 -18.56 8.02
N SER A 55 1.23 -18.60 9.27
CA SER A 55 1.14 -17.42 10.15
C SER A 55 1.97 -16.25 9.62
N LEU A 56 3.15 -16.51 9.03
CA LEU A 56 3.96 -15.47 8.40
C LEU A 56 3.31 -14.94 7.10
N LEU A 57 2.65 -15.81 6.31
CA LEU A 57 1.90 -15.38 5.14
C LEU A 57 0.74 -14.45 5.55
N LEU A 58 -0.05 -14.84 6.54
CA LEU A 58 -1.13 -14.01 7.09
C LEU A 58 -0.61 -12.67 7.60
N GLN A 59 0.56 -12.66 8.27
CA GLN A 59 1.21 -11.44 8.68
C GLN A 59 1.53 -10.53 7.49
N MET A 60 1.98 -11.07 6.36
CA MET A 60 2.22 -10.32 5.14
C MET A 60 0.91 -9.80 4.53
N GLU A 61 -0.15 -10.61 4.51
CA GLU A 61 -1.48 -10.18 4.06
C GLU A 61 -2.01 -8.99 4.88
N GLN A 62 -1.86 -9.04 6.20
CA GLN A 62 -2.26 -7.95 7.11
C GLN A 62 -1.39 -6.69 7.00
N ASN A 63 -0.32 -6.73 6.20
CA ASN A 63 0.59 -5.61 5.97
C ASN A 63 0.60 -5.09 4.52
N VAL A 64 -0.13 -5.66 3.60
CA VAL A 64 -0.31 -5.04 2.26
C VAL A 64 -0.96 -3.67 2.42
N LEU A 65 -2.11 -3.59 3.12
CA LEU A 65 -2.60 -2.40 3.79
C LEU A 65 -2.69 -2.72 5.29
N VAL A 66 -2.01 -1.94 6.11
CA VAL A 66 -1.81 -2.30 7.51
C VAL A 66 -3.11 -2.34 8.30
N VAL A 67 -3.36 -3.45 8.97
CA VAL A 67 -4.43 -3.58 9.98
C VAL A 67 -3.82 -3.86 11.35
N ALA A 68 -4.61 -3.69 12.41
CA ALA A 68 -4.15 -3.98 13.76
C ALA A 68 -3.72 -5.45 13.93
N GLN A 69 -2.54 -5.66 14.50
CA GLN A 69 -1.95 -6.96 14.76
C GLN A 69 -1.44 -6.99 16.22
N PRO A 70 -2.30 -7.29 17.20
CA PRO A 70 -1.93 -7.22 18.62
C PRO A 70 -0.71 -8.05 19.01
N GLY A 71 -0.52 -9.22 18.36
CA GLY A 71 0.65 -10.08 18.59
C GLY A 71 1.99 -9.46 18.17
N LEU A 72 1.98 -8.44 17.31
CA LEU A 72 3.14 -7.67 16.88
C LEU A 72 3.18 -6.25 17.45
N ASN A 73 2.27 -5.94 18.36
CA ASN A 73 2.10 -4.59 18.92
C ASN A 73 1.86 -3.52 17.82
N ILE A 74 1.13 -3.89 16.76
CA ILE A 74 0.66 -2.97 15.72
C ILE A 74 -0.76 -2.55 16.09
N GLY A 75 -0.93 -1.29 16.46
CA GLY A 75 -2.20 -0.71 16.87
C GLY A 75 -3.09 -0.30 15.68
N SER A 76 -4.35 0.00 15.98
CA SER A 76 -5.34 0.46 15.00
C SER A 76 -5.00 1.83 14.39
N ASP A 77 -4.16 2.62 15.06
CA ASP A 77 -3.65 3.91 14.60
C ASP A 77 -2.69 3.81 13.42
N ARG A 78 -2.15 2.62 13.12
CA ARG A 78 -1.16 2.46 12.04
C ARG A 78 -1.74 2.67 10.64
N TYR A 79 -2.98 2.27 10.41
CA TYR A 79 -3.66 2.59 9.14
C TYR A 79 -3.79 4.11 8.96
N GLN A 80 -4.10 4.85 10.03
CA GLN A 80 -4.17 6.31 9.99
C GLN A 80 -2.84 6.94 9.55
N THR A 81 -1.73 6.55 10.19
CA THR A 81 -0.42 7.15 9.92
C THR A 81 0.18 6.71 8.59
N VAL A 82 -0.12 5.49 8.14
CA VAL A 82 0.42 4.92 6.89
C VAL A 82 -0.41 5.32 5.67
N GLU A 83 -1.73 5.13 5.72
CA GLU A 83 -2.61 5.31 4.57
C GLU A 83 -3.26 6.69 4.55
N VAL A 84 -3.98 7.03 5.62
CA VAL A 84 -4.86 8.19 5.65
C VAL A 84 -4.09 9.50 5.70
N MET A 85 -3.04 9.59 6.51
CA MET A 85 -2.14 10.76 6.56
C MET A 85 -1.15 10.78 5.39
N GLY A 86 -1.16 9.76 4.55
CA GLY A 86 -0.40 9.61 3.33
C GLY A 86 -1.28 9.76 2.08
N GLY A 87 -1.27 8.75 1.24
CA GLY A 87 -1.93 8.75 -0.07
C GLY A 87 -3.39 9.19 -0.06
N ASP A 88 -4.19 8.69 0.88
CA ASP A 88 -5.64 8.98 0.96
C ASP A 88 -5.91 10.48 1.17
N GLY A 89 -5.14 11.11 2.08
CA GLY A 89 -5.25 12.55 2.35
C GLY A 89 -4.72 13.40 1.21
N TYR A 90 -3.61 12.98 0.58
CA TYR A 90 -2.96 13.76 -0.49
C TYR A 90 -3.77 13.78 -1.79
N VAL A 91 -4.59 12.77 -2.05
CA VAL A 91 -5.50 12.79 -3.22
C VAL A 91 -6.89 13.29 -2.87
N GLY A 92 -7.15 13.62 -1.61
CA GLY A 92 -8.43 14.14 -1.15
C GLY A 92 -9.55 13.10 -1.17
N TYR A 93 -9.25 11.84 -0.84
CA TYR A 93 -10.26 10.85 -0.48
C TYR A 93 -10.86 11.17 0.87
N PHE A 94 -9.99 11.54 1.82
CA PHE A 94 -10.40 11.98 3.15
C PHE A 94 -10.00 13.41 3.44
N GLY A 95 -10.85 14.09 4.21
CA GLY A 95 -10.58 15.32 4.89
C GLY A 95 -10.49 15.08 6.40
N PHE A 96 -9.77 15.96 7.10
CA PHE A 96 -9.43 15.80 8.51
C PHE A 96 -10.08 16.88 9.37
N PRO A 97 -11.15 16.57 10.12
CA PRO A 97 -11.75 17.52 11.06
C PRO A 97 -10.82 17.91 12.20
N ALA A 98 -9.91 17.00 12.61
CA ALA A 98 -9.03 17.20 13.73
C ALA A 98 -7.76 18.00 13.37
N PRO A 99 -7.44 19.12 14.07
CA PRO A 99 -6.25 19.92 13.78
C PRO A 99 -4.92 19.16 13.93
N SER A 100 -4.84 18.16 14.82
CA SER A 100 -3.62 17.37 15.05
C SER A 100 -3.25 16.50 13.86
N ILE A 101 -4.24 15.88 13.23
CA ILE A 101 -4.05 15.05 12.01
C ILE A 101 -3.85 15.95 10.80
N ASN A 102 -4.48 17.10 10.81
CA ASN A 102 -4.41 18.07 9.74
C ASN A 102 -3.00 18.68 9.51
N SER A 103 -2.04 18.45 10.43
CA SER A 103 -0.65 18.85 10.21
C SER A 103 -0.04 18.17 8.98
N ALA A 104 -0.33 16.88 8.76
CA ALA A 104 0.07 16.15 7.56
C ALA A 104 -0.54 16.76 6.30
N GLY A 105 -1.83 17.05 6.34
CA GLY A 105 -2.53 17.74 5.25
C GLY A 105 -1.97 19.13 4.92
N ARG A 106 -1.30 19.79 5.87
CA ARG A 106 -0.57 21.07 5.62
C ARG A 106 0.88 20.90 5.22
N TYR A 107 1.33 19.68 4.95
CA TYR A 107 2.72 19.35 4.64
C TYR A 107 3.71 19.69 5.77
N ASN A 108 3.25 19.59 7.02
CA ASN A 108 4.08 19.78 8.20
C ASN A 108 4.60 18.45 8.72
N TRP A 109 5.91 18.21 8.54
CA TRP A 109 6.59 16.95 8.89
C TRP A 109 7.46 17.06 10.13
N ASP A 110 7.19 17.98 11.04
CA ASP A 110 7.95 18.11 12.30
C ASP A 110 7.83 16.86 13.20
N LYS A 111 6.82 16.00 12.93
CA LYS A 111 6.65 14.69 13.58
C LYS A 111 7.12 13.56 12.65
N ARG A 112 8.39 13.50 12.35
CA ARG A 112 9.01 12.49 11.45
C ARG A 112 8.71 11.04 11.83
N SER A 113 8.39 10.72 13.08
CA SER A 113 8.03 9.37 13.51
C SER A 113 6.78 8.84 12.78
N TRP A 114 5.75 9.66 12.58
CA TRP A 114 4.50 9.21 11.94
C TRP A 114 4.67 8.96 10.43
N TYR A 115 5.43 9.80 9.75
CA TYR A 115 5.70 9.61 8.31
C TYR A 115 6.64 8.46 8.00
N GLY A 116 7.32 7.97 9.03
CA GLY A 116 8.16 6.79 8.94
C GLY A 116 7.42 5.48 9.12
N ASP A 117 6.15 5.50 9.54
CA ASP A 117 5.43 4.29 9.92
C ASP A 117 5.26 3.30 8.77
N MET A 118 5.07 3.75 7.53
CA MET A 118 5.08 2.85 6.37
C MET A 118 6.42 2.13 6.21
N PHE A 119 7.53 2.81 6.47
CA PHE A 119 8.86 2.22 6.41
C PHE A 119 9.13 1.29 7.60
N THR A 120 8.80 1.70 8.81
CA THR A 120 9.08 0.95 10.04
C THR A 120 8.08 -0.18 10.30
N THR A 121 6.86 -0.08 9.77
CA THR A 121 5.80 -1.08 9.95
C THR A 121 5.63 -1.94 8.71
N ASN A 122 5.09 -1.41 7.60
CA ASN A 122 4.81 -2.22 6.41
C ASN A 122 6.07 -2.84 5.82
N TYR A 123 7.11 -2.04 5.57
CA TYR A 123 8.33 -2.51 4.95
C TYR A 123 9.06 -3.55 5.82
N LEU A 124 9.37 -3.22 7.08
CA LEU A 124 10.14 -4.13 7.93
C LEU A 124 9.36 -5.41 8.27
N THR A 125 8.06 -5.31 8.55
CA THR A 125 7.24 -6.48 8.88
C THR A 125 7.15 -7.43 7.68
N THR A 126 6.86 -6.89 6.50
CA THR A 126 6.75 -7.68 5.26
C THR A 126 8.09 -8.33 4.89
N MET A 127 9.17 -7.56 4.88
CA MET A 127 10.49 -8.06 4.46
C MET A 127 11.06 -9.10 5.44
N ASN A 128 10.81 -8.95 6.74
CA ASN A 128 11.20 -9.94 7.73
C ASN A 128 10.38 -11.24 7.61
N ALA A 129 9.06 -11.15 7.47
CA ALA A 129 8.20 -12.32 7.29
C ALA A 129 8.57 -13.09 6.01
N TRP A 130 8.74 -12.39 4.88
CA TRP A 130 9.21 -12.97 3.62
C TRP A 130 10.55 -13.71 3.78
N ARG A 131 11.53 -13.10 4.47
CA ARG A 131 12.84 -13.71 4.72
C ARG A 131 12.73 -14.98 5.55
N GLU A 132 11.91 -14.99 6.59
CA GLU A 132 11.70 -16.17 7.44
C GLU A 132 10.95 -17.28 6.70
N ILE A 133 9.98 -16.95 5.83
CA ILE A 133 9.33 -17.92 4.92
C ILE A 133 10.37 -18.56 4.00
N ARG A 134 11.22 -17.75 3.36
CA ARG A 134 12.28 -18.23 2.47
C ARG A 134 13.23 -19.19 3.18
N LYS A 135 13.63 -18.89 4.41
CA LYS A 135 14.50 -19.76 5.21
C LYS A 135 13.82 -21.07 5.59
N ALA A 136 12.53 -21.00 5.97
CA ALA A 136 11.77 -22.18 6.38
C ALA A 136 11.55 -23.16 5.21
N ILE A 137 11.21 -22.62 4.03
CA ILE A 137 10.93 -23.41 2.84
C ILE A 137 12.22 -23.85 2.14
N ASN A 138 13.21 -22.98 2.04
CA ASN A 138 14.48 -23.20 1.34
C ASN A 138 14.34 -23.79 -0.07
N ASN A 139 13.28 -23.42 -0.78
CA ASN A 139 12.98 -23.79 -2.16
C ASN A 139 12.25 -22.63 -2.84
N ASP A 140 12.90 -21.98 -3.80
CA ASP A 140 12.34 -20.82 -4.48
C ASP A 140 11.19 -21.19 -5.46
N GLU A 141 11.01 -22.47 -5.80
CA GLU A 141 9.92 -22.96 -6.65
C GLU A 141 8.67 -23.41 -5.85
N ASP A 142 8.73 -23.39 -4.53
CA ASP A 142 7.60 -23.77 -3.67
C ASP A 142 6.43 -22.77 -3.83
N PRO A 143 5.19 -23.23 -4.04
CA PRO A 143 4.04 -22.36 -4.25
C PRO A 143 3.75 -21.43 -3.07
N ARG A 144 4.07 -21.86 -1.83
CA ARG A 144 3.94 -21.01 -0.62
C ARG A 144 4.90 -19.84 -0.66
N PHE A 145 6.14 -20.08 -1.15
CA PHE A 145 7.10 -19.00 -1.34
C PHE A 145 6.70 -18.08 -2.50
N SER A 146 6.13 -18.62 -3.58
CA SER A 146 5.61 -17.83 -4.69
C SER A 146 4.48 -16.89 -4.25
N MET A 147 3.55 -17.34 -3.38
CA MET A 147 2.54 -16.47 -2.77
C MET A 147 3.18 -15.36 -1.91
N ALA A 148 4.17 -15.71 -1.08
CA ALA A 148 4.91 -14.74 -0.29
C ALA A 148 5.66 -13.71 -1.17
N GLN A 149 6.14 -14.13 -2.34
CA GLN A 149 6.81 -13.26 -3.30
C GLN A 149 5.83 -12.23 -3.91
N ILE A 150 4.62 -12.67 -4.29
CA ILE A 150 3.55 -11.78 -4.77
C ILE A 150 3.17 -10.77 -3.67
N LEU A 151 2.97 -11.21 -2.44
CA LEU A 151 2.65 -10.35 -1.30
C LEU A 151 3.76 -9.34 -1.01
N LYS A 152 5.03 -9.76 -1.10
CA LYS A 152 6.16 -8.85 -0.96
C LYS A 152 6.08 -7.72 -1.98
N VAL A 153 5.86 -8.02 -3.25
CA VAL A 153 5.71 -7.00 -4.29
C VAL A 153 4.49 -6.12 -4.03
N ALA A 154 3.34 -6.72 -3.66
CA ALA A 154 2.11 -5.99 -3.37
C ALA A 154 2.25 -4.98 -2.21
N ALA A 155 3.04 -5.29 -1.19
CA ALA A 155 3.28 -4.37 -0.07
C ALA A 155 4.40 -3.37 -0.37
N ILE A 156 5.52 -3.81 -0.96
CA ILE A 156 6.74 -3.00 -1.02
C ILE A 156 6.76 -2.01 -2.21
N HIS A 157 6.01 -2.26 -3.30
CA HIS A 157 5.90 -1.24 -4.35
C HIS A 157 5.34 0.07 -3.79
N ARG A 158 4.42 0.00 -2.84
CA ARG A 158 3.83 1.16 -2.15
C ARG A 158 4.88 1.93 -1.33
N VAL A 159 5.84 1.21 -0.73
CA VAL A 159 6.94 1.82 0.03
C VAL A 159 7.88 2.60 -0.89
N THR A 160 8.34 1.99 -1.99
CA THR A 160 9.18 2.70 -2.95
C THR A 160 8.45 3.85 -3.65
N ASP A 161 7.12 3.72 -3.88
CA ASP A 161 6.28 4.79 -4.42
C ASP A 161 6.00 5.92 -3.42
N THR A 162 6.31 5.69 -2.14
CA THR A 162 6.25 6.71 -1.11
C THR A 162 7.59 7.41 -0.90
N TYR A 163 8.70 6.65 -0.84
CA TYR A 163 10.01 7.17 -0.44
C TYR A 163 11.03 7.28 -1.59
N GLY A 164 10.88 6.52 -2.67
CA GLY A 164 11.85 6.37 -3.76
C GLY A 164 12.81 5.21 -3.52
N PRO A 165 14.15 5.40 -3.59
CA PRO A 165 15.12 4.37 -3.29
C PRO A 165 14.90 3.73 -1.92
N ILE A 166 15.00 2.39 -1.84
CA ILE A 166 14.84 1.61 -0.59
C ILE A 166 15.83 0.45 -0.56
N PRO A 167 16.21 -0.08 0.61
CA PRO A 167 16.97 -1.32 0.70
C PRO A 167 16.07 -2.50 0.29
N TYR A 168 16.32 -3.15 -0.83
CA TYR A 168 15.45 -4.23 -1.35
C TYR A 168 16.20 -5.48 -1.79
N LEU A 169 17.16 -5.33 -2.72
CA LEU A 169 17.86 -6.47 -3.35
C LEU A 169 18.71 -7.27 -2.36
N ASN A 170 19.32 -6.59 -1.40
CA ASN A 170 20.25 -7.15 -0.42
C ASN A 170 19.67 -7.17 1.01
N PHE A 171 18.33 -7.14 1.14
CA PHE A 171 17.70 -7.15 2.46
C PHE A 171 18.09 -8.38 3.29
N GLY A 172 18.58 -8.14 4.51
CA GLY A 172 18.95 -9.20 5.46
C GLY A 172 20.32 -9.85 5.22
N VAL A 173 21.10 -9.37 4.24
CA VAL A 173 22.47 -9.87 3.97
C VAL A 173 23.48 -9.27 4.96
N SER A 174 23.30 -8.01 5.35
CA SER A 174 24.18 -7.31 6.28
C SER A 174 23.38 -6.43 7.25
N LYS A 175 24.07 -5.90 8.29
CA LYS A 175 23.45 -4.97 9.23
C LYS A 175 23.18 -3.61 8.59
N GLU A 176 24.09 -3.13 7.76
CA GLU A 176 23.93 -1.94 6.93
C GLU A 176 23.52 -2.43 5.54
N VAL A 177 22.27 -2.12 5.15
CA VAL A 177 21.71 -2.61 3.88
C VAL A 177 21.76 -1.48 2.85
N PRO A 178 22.42 -1.70 1.69
CA PRO A 178 22.47 -0.73 0.62
C PRO A 178 21.06 -0.33 0.12
N TYR A 179 20.90 0.95 -0.20
CA TYR A 179 19.73 1.44 -0.90
C TYR A 179 19.85 1.15 -2.40
N ASP A 180 18.82 0.56 -2.96
CA ASP A 180 18.70 0.30 -4.39
C ASP A 180 17.93 1.44 -5.06
N SER A 181 18.26 1.74 -6.33
CA SER A 181 17.52 2.73 -7.10
C SER A 181 16.06 2.28 -7.30
N GLN A 182 15.12 3.22 -7.37
CA GLN A 182 13.72 2.88 -7.64
C GLN A 182 13.56 2.10 -8.96
N LYS A 183 14.40 2.38 -9.96
CA LYS A 183 14.46 1.61 -11.22
C LYS A 183 14.79 0.14 -10.96
N ASP A 184 15.87 -0.13 -10.21
CA ASP A 184 16.32 -1.50 -9.97
C ASP A 184 15.30 -2.27 -9.12
N VAL A 185 14.65 -1.60 -8.17
CA VAL A 185 13.56 -2.17 -7.37
C VAL A 185 12.37 -2.57 -8.25
N TYR A 186 11.92 -1.70 -9.16
CA TYR A 186 10.83 -2.01 -10.10
C TYR A 186 11.18 -3.16 -11.04
N TYR A 187 12.40 -3.19 -11.54
CA TYR A 187 12.84 -4.27 -12.43
C TYR A 187 12.83 -5.61 -11.68
N ARG A 188 13.25 -5.61 -10.43
CA ARG A 188 13.18 -6.79 -9.56
C ARG A 188 11.73 -7.21 -9.28
N PHE A 189 10.79 -6.29 -9.11
CA PHE A 189 9.37 -6.64 -8.98
C PHE A 189 8.87 -7.46 -10.16
N PHE A 190 9.21 -7.08 -11.39
CA PHE A 190 8.81 -7.82 -12.58
C PHE A 190 9.42 -9.22 -12.62
N GLU A 191 10.70 -9.36 -12.31
CA GLU A 191 11.36 -10.67 -12.24
C GLU A 191 10.71 -11.57 -11.17
N GLU A 192 10.37 -11.02 -10.03
CA GLU A 192 9.77 -11.75 -8.91
C GLU A 192 8.32 -12.17 -9.20
N LEU A 193 7.53 -11.30 -9.84
CA LEU A 193 6.17 -11.65 -10.28
C LEU A 193 6.21 -12.71 -11.39
N ASP A 194 7.11 -12.59 -12.35
CA ASP A 194 7.28 -13.56 -13.43
C ASP A 194 7.63 -14.94 -12.88
N GLY A 195 8.63 -15.02 -12.00
CA GLY A 195 9.01 -16.27 -11.34
C GLY A 195 7.88 -16.88 -10.51
N ALA A 196 7.17 -16.07 -9.73
CA ALA A 196 6.06 -16.55 -8.92
C ALA A 196 4.88 -17.06 -9.78
N ILE A 197 4.51 -16.36 -10.85
CA ILE A 197 3.46 -16.78 -11.79
C ILE A 197 3.83 -18.12 -12.45
N ASN A 198 5.07 -18.24 -12.94
CA ASN A 198 5.54 -19.47 -13.59
C ASN A 198 5.54 -20.67 -12.62
N ASN A 199 5.97 -20.48 -11.38
CA ASN A 199 5.98 -21.54 -10.37
C ASN A 199 4.56 -21.97 -9.97
N LEU A 200 3.59 -21.06 -9.99
CA LEU A 200 2.20 -21.35 -9.64
C LEU A 200 1.41 -22.02 -10.78
N ASP A 201 1.87 -22.00 -12.02
CA ASP A 201 1.15 -22.51 -13.20
C ASP A 201 0.69 -23.97 -13.06
N SER A 202 1.59 -24.87 -12.63
CA SER A 202 1.26 -26.30 -12.48
C SER A 202 0.23 -26.54 -11.37
N TYR A 203 0.24 -25.72 -10.32
CA TYR A 203 -0.72 -25.81 -9.21
C TYR A 203 -2.09 -25.27 -9.62
N ALA A 204 -2.13 -24.17 -10.36
CA ALA A 204 -3.36 -23.64 -10.94
C ALA A 204 -4.01 -24.63 -11.91
N ALA A 205 -3.22 -25.23 -12.81
CA ALA A 205 -3.69 -26.21 -13.79
C ALA A 205 -4.28 -27.48 -13.14
N SER A 206 -3.79 -27.87 -11.94
CA SER A 206 -4.32 -29.00 -11.18
C SER A 206 -5.52 -28.65 -10.28
N GLY A 207 -5.87 -27.36 -10.15
CA GLY A 207 -6.89 -26.89 -9.21
C GLY A 207 -6.48 -27.04 -7.73
N SER A 208 -5.18 -27.16 -7.46
CA SER A 208 -4.65 -27.28 -6.10
C SER A 208 -4.81 -26.00 -5.32
N LYS A 209 -5.11 -26.12 -4.02
CA LYS A 209 -5.11 -25.00 -3.08
C LYS A 209 -3.82 -24.97 -2.27
N VAL A 210 -3.32 -23.77 -2.00
CA VAL A 210 -2.09 -23.56 -1.23
C VAL A 210 -2.40 -22.71 0.00
N LEU A 211 -2.06 -23.21 1.19
CA LEU A 211 -2.28 -22.53 2.48
C LEU A 211 -3.72 -22.03 2.71
N SER A 212 -4.73 -22.78 2.25
CA SER A 212 -6.14 -22.35 2.30
C SER A 212 -6.67 -22.06 3.72
N SER A 213 -6.09 -22.68 4.74
CA SER A 213 -6.43 -22.41 6.14
C SER A 213 -5.85 -21.08 6.67
N TRP A 214 -4.93 -20.45 5.94
CA TRP A 214 -4.20 -19.27 6.34
C TRP A 214 -4.43 -18.07 5.39
N ASP A 215 -4.67 -18.36 4.10
CA ASP A 215 -4.94 -17.33 3.09
C ASP A 215 -6.34 -16.74 3.29
N CYS A 216 -6.37 -15.52 3.81
CA CYS A 216 -7.58 -14.74 4.06
C CYS A 216 -7.97 -13.85 2.88
N VAL A 217 -7.33 -14.01 1.72
CA VAL A 217 -7.63 -13.23 0.51
C VAL A 217 -8.37 -14.07 -0.52
N PHE A 218 -7.76 -15.17 -0.97
CA PHE A 218 -8.33 -16.04 -2.01
C PHE A 218 -8.56 -17.49 -1.53
N ASN A 219 -8.47 -17.76 -0.23
CA ASN A 219 -8.68 -19.10 0.34
C ASN A 219 -7.82 -20.18 -0.35
N GLY A 220 -6.58 -19.83 -0.65
CA GLY A 220 -5.60 -20.71 -1.29
C GLY A 220 -5.81 -20.94 -2.78
N ASP A 221 -6.73 -20.24 -3.43
CA ASP A 221 -6.95 -20.37 -4.88
C ASP A 221 -5.79 -19.79 -5.69
N VAL A 222 -4.98 -20.69 -6.23
CA VAL A 222 -3.77 -20.32 -7.00
C VAL A 222 -4.10 -19.55 -8.27
N THR A 223 -5.23 -19.83 -8.92
CA THR A 223 -5.65 -19.10 -10.11
C THR A 223 -5.93 -17.63 -9.79
N SER A 224 -6.60 -17.36 -8.68
CA SER A 224 -6.86 -15.99 -8.22
C SER A 224 -5.56 -15.26 -7.85
N TRP A 225 -4.59 -15.94 -7.24
CA TRP A 225 -3.25 -15.38 -6.99
C TRP A 225 -2.51 -15.01 -8.28
N ILE A 226 -2.58 -15.83 -9.34
CA ILE A 226 -1.99 -15.51 -10.65
C ILE A 226 -2.68 -14.32 -11.30
N LYS A 227 -4.02 -14.26 -11.29
CA LYS A 227 -4.77 -13.10 -11.81
C LYS A 227 -4.41 -11.80 -11.07
N PHE A 228 -4.30 -11.86 -9.75
CA PHE A 228 -3.86 -10.71 -8.95
C PHE A 228 -2.43 -10.30 -9.31
N ALA A 229 -1.49 -11.25 -9.42
CA ALA A 229 -0.11 -10.98 -9.80
C ALA A 229 0.00 -10.34 -11.20
N ASN A 230 -0.78 -10.82 -12.17
CA ASN A 230 -0.84 -10.24 -13.52
C ASN A 230 -1.41 -8.81 -13.49
N SER A 231 -2.47 -8.57 -12.72
CA SER A 231 -3.08 -7.24 -12.60
C SER A 231 -2.14 -6.26 -11.91
N LEU A 232 -1.43 -6.72 -10.87
CA LEU A 232 -0.37 -5.95 -10.20
C LEU A 232 0.80 -5.66 -11.17
N ARG A 233 1.23 -6.65 -11.98
CA ARG A 233 2.25 -6.46 -13.01
C ARG A 233 1.84 -5.38 -14.01
N LEU A 234 0.58 -5.38 -14.46
CA LEU A 234 0.04 -4.37 -15.37
C LEU A 234 0.03 -2.97 -14.72
N ARG A 235 -0.38 -2.84 -13.44
CA ARG A 235 -0.30 -1.60 -12.67
C ARG A 235 1.12 -1.05 -12.67
N LEU A 236 2.07 -1.86 -12.23
CA LEU A 236 3.49 -1.48 -12.16
C LEU A 236 4.09 -1.15 -13.52
N ALA A 237 3.68 -1.86 -14.59
CA ALA A 237 4.11 -1.56 -15.94
C ALA A 237 3.67 -0.16 -16.39
N LEU A 238 2.41 0.21 -16.13
CA LEU A 238 1.90 1.55 -16.48
C LEU A 238 2.52 2.67 -15.65
N HIS A 239 2.98 2.39 -14.42
CA HIS A 239 3.78 3.37 -13.68
C HIS A 239 5.02 3.82 -14.46
N LEU A 240 5.60 2.95 -15.28
CA LEU A 240 6.79 3.25 -16.08
C LEU A 240 6.51 3.91 -17.43
N ALA A 241 5.23 4.08 -17.82
CA ALA A 241 4.86 4.49 -19.17
C ALA A 241 5.49 5.80 -19.67
N TYR A 242 5.89 6.71 -18.76
CA TYR A 242 6.57 7.96 -19.11
C TYR A 242 8.09 7.92 -18.96
N VAL A 243 8.63 7.07 -18.10
CA VAL A 243 10.08 7.03 -17.81
C VAL A 243 10.80 5.93 -18.57
N ASP A 244 10.13 4.82 -18.85
CA ASP A 244 10.66 3.68 -19.62
C ASP A 244 9.54 2.98 -20.41
N GLU A 245 9.10 3.62 -21.47
CA GLU A 245 7.98 3.15 -22.31
C GLU A 245 8.21 1.73 -22.86
N THR A 246 9.44 1.40 -23.22
CA THR A 246 9.78 0.08 -23.79
C THR A 246 9.56 -1.01 -22.74
N LYS A 247 10.05 -0.82 -21.52
CA LYS A 247 9.86 -1.77 -20.42
C LYS A 247 8.39 -1.83 -20.03
N ALA A 248 7.71 -0.67 -19.91
CA ALA A 248 6.30 -0.56 -19.61
C ALA A 248 5.44 -1.39 -20.57
N LYS A 249 5.61 -1.19 -21.86
CA LYS A 249 4.86 -1.91 -22.90
C LYS A 249 5.12 -3.41 -22.86
N SER A 250 6.38 -3.82 -22.71
CA SER A 250 6.76 -5.23 -22.66
C SER A 250 6.12 -5.94 -21.46
N GLU A 251 6.21 -5.35 -20.25
CA GLU A 251 5.64 -5.95 -19.04
C GLU A 251 4.11 -5.99 -19.07
N ALA A 252 3.48 -4.93 -19.62
CA ALA A 252 2.05 -4.90 -19.83
C ALA A 252 1.58 -6.01 -20.78
N GLN A 253 2.31 -6.24 -21.87
CA GLN A 253 2.00 -7.30 -22.83
C GLN A 253 2.11 -8.69 -22.20
N LEU A 254 3.11 -8.93 -21.36
CA LEU A 254 3.25 -10.20 -20.63
C LEU A 254 2.08 -10.42 -19.65
N ALA A 255 1.67 -9.38 -18.92
CA ALA A 255 0.54 -9.45 -18.00
C ALA A 255 -0.78 -9.75 -18.74
N ILE A 256 -1.06 -9.01 -19.82
CA ILE A 256 -2.30 -9.14 -20.61
C ILE A 256 -2.34 -10.48 -21.37
N GLY A 257 -1.20 -10.95 -21.86
CA GLY A 257 -1.07 -12.18 -22.65
C GLY A 257 -1.06 -13.47 -21.84
N ASN A 258 -1.05 -13.39 -20.52
CA ASN A 258 -1.07 -14.58 -19.65
C ASN A 258 -2.39 -15.35 -19.78
N SER A 259 -2.34 -16.68 -19.85
CA SER A 259 -3.50 -17.54 -20.09
C SER A 259 -4.56 -17.50 -18.99
N TYR A 260 -4.18 -17.18 -17.76
CA TYR A 260 -5.12 -17.00 -16.64
C TYR A 260 -5.78 -15.63 -16.65
N GLY A 261 -5.21 -14.66 -17.38
CA GLY A 261 -5.75 -13.31 -17.52
C GLY A 261 -5.51 -12.43 -16.31
N LEU A 262 -6.29 -11.34 -16.25
CA LEU A 262 -6.31 -10.35 -15.18
C LEU A 262 -7.53 -10.57 -14.28
N MET A 263 -7.58 -9.87 -13.16
CA MET A 263 -8.79 -9.72 -12.35
C MET A 263 -9.84 -9.00 -13.20
N ASN A 264 -10.95 -9.65 -13.55
CA ASN A 264 -11.92 -9.12 -14.49
C ASN A 264 -13.40 -9.37 -14.15
N VAL A 265 -13.65 -10.03 -13.04
CA VAL A 265 -15.00 -10.24 -12.47
C VAL A 265 -15.00 -9.83 -11.01
N LYS A 266 -16.17 -9.50 -10.45
CA LYS A 266 -16.33 -9.07 -9.06
C LYS A 266 -15.70 -10.02 -8.04
N SER A 267 -15.77 -11.32 -8.28
CA SER A 267 -15.19 -12.33 -7.39
C SER A 267 -13.66 -12.39 -7.40
N ASP A 268 -13.00 -11.73 -8.35
CA ASP A 268 -11.53 -11.63 -8.41
C ASP A 268 -10.97 -10.52 -7.50
N LEU A 269 -11.84 -9.74 -6.83
CA LEU A 269 -11.47 -8.64 -5.93
C LEU A 269 -10.42 -9.11 -4.89
N ALA A 270 -9.26 -8.46 -4.88
CA ALA A 270 -8.21 -8.72 -3.89
C ALA A 270 -8.47 -7.89 -2.63
N GLU A 271 -8.88 -8.54 -1.57
CA GLU A 271 -9.15 -7.90 -0.28
C GLU A 271 -8.82 -8.84 0.87
N LEU A 272 -8.25 -8.28 1.95
CA LEU A 272 -8.12 -8.99 3.21
C LEU A 272 -9.50 -9.14 3.84
N GLN A 273 -9.96 -10.38 3.98
CA GLN A 273 -11.27 -10.71 4.55
C GLN A 273 -11.18 -10.75 6.08
N HIS A 274 -12.23 -10.25 6.73
CA HIS A 274 -12.39 -10.43 8.17
C HIS A 274 -12.86 -11.86 8.47
N ILE A 275 -11.96 -12.73 8.92
CA ILE A 275 -12.24 -14.16 9.19
C ILE A 275 -11.86 -14.50 10.63
N THR A 276 -12.85 -14.77 11.48
CA THR A 276 -12.63 -15.20 12.87
C THR A 276 -12.38 -16.70 12.92
N PRO A 277 -11.37 -17.20 13.65
CA PRO A 277 -10.44 -16.46 14.52
C PRO A 277 -9.13 -16.05 13.85
N ILE A 278 -8.94 -16.25 12.56
CA ILE A 278 -7.63 -16.17 11.89
C ILE A 278 -7.23 -14.71 11.61
N ALA A 279 -8.05 -13.98 10.84
CA ALA A 279 -7.84 -12.56 10.54
C ALA A 279 -8.89 -11.71 11.27
N THR A 280 -8.75 -11.60 12.58
CA THR A 280 -9.66 -10.83 13.43
C THR A 280 -9.08 -9.42 13.65
N TYR A 281 -9.63 -8.44 12.96
CA TYR A 281 -9.30 -7.02 13.12
C TYR A 281 -10.60 -6.21 13.06
N GLU A 282 -10.64 -5.02 13.64
CA GLU A 282 -11.69 -4.05 13.29
C GLU A 282 -11.28 -3.26 12.06
N SER A 283 -12.23 -3.02 11.16
CA SER A 283 -11.97 -2.23 9.96
C SER A 283 -11.37 -0.87 10.30
N PRO A 284 -10.22 -0.51 9.72
CA PRO A 284 -9.57 0.77 10.02
C PRO A 284 -10.46 1.99 9.77
N LEU A 285 -11.24 1.99 8.69
CA LEU A 285 -12.14 3.10 8.37
C LEU A 285 -13.27 3.24 9.40
N TYR A 286 -13.78 2.11 9.93
CA TYR A 286 -14.77 2.13 11.01
C TYR A 286 -14.20 2.74 12.30
N ILE A 287 -12.98 2.37 12.66
CA ILE A 287 -12.29 2.91 13.84
C ILE A 287 -12.04 4.41 13.69
N LEU A 288 -11.49 4.85 12.57
CA LEU A 288 -11.14 6.25 12.33
C LEU A 288 -12.37 7.15 12.23
N LYS A 289 -13.47 6.64 11.66
CA LYS A 289 -14.77 7.29 11.72
C LYS A 289 -15.23 7.45 13.17
N GLY A 290 -15.13 6.40 13.99
CA GLY A 290 -15.50 6.45 15.42
C GLY A 290 -14.65 7.42 16.26
N TRP A 291 -13.47 7.81 15.79
CA TRP A 291 -12.61 8.84 16.40
C TRP A 291 -12.91 10.27 15.92
N ASP A 292 -13.85 10.46 15.01
CA ASP A 292 -14.09 11.73 14.31
C ASP A 292 -12.83 12.28 13.59
N ASP A 293 -11.98 11.39 13.10
CA ASP A 293 -10.70 11.78 12.52
C ASP A 293 -10.75 11.94 11.01
N ILE A 294 -11.71 11.29 10.34
CA ILE A 294 -11.86 11.29 8.88
C ILE A 294 -13.30 11.56 8.46
N CYS A 295 -13.43 12.26 7.36
CA CYS A 295 -14.66 12.38 6.57
C CYS A 295 -14.31 12.42 5.08
N MET A 296 -15.31 12.52 4.20
CA MET A 296 -15.10 12.71 2.77
C MET A 296 -14.16 13.88 2.49
N GLY A 297 -13.27 13.74 1.51
CA GLY A 297 -12.40 14.82 1.06
C GLY A 297 -13.05 15.70 -0.01
N ALA A 298 -12.70 16.98 -0.06
CA ALA A 298 -13.30 17.95 -0.98
C ALA A 298 -13.05 17.64 -2.46
N THR A 299 -11.91 17.03 -2.80
CA THR A 299 -11.64 16.64 -4.20
C THR A 299 -12.64 15.58 -4.66
N LEU A 300 -12.85 14.54 -3.85
CA LEU A 300 -13.80 13.49 -4.17
C LEU A 300 -15.25 14.02 -4.17
N ASP A 301 -15.58 14.93 -3.24
CA ASP A 301 -16.85 15.68 -3.22
C ASP A 301 -17.11 16.39 -4.56
N SER A 302 -16.15 17.18 -5.04
CA SER A 302 -16.24 17.92 -6.31
C SER A 302 -16.57 16.99 -7.49
N TYR A 303 -15.87 15.86 -7.62
CA TYR A 303 -16.09 14.92 -8.70
C TYR A 303 -17.43 14.19 -8.55
N MET A 304 -17.68 13.56 -7.41
CA MET A 304 -18.83 12.68 -7.28
C MET A 304 -20.16 13.42 -7.22
N ASN A 305 -20.23 14.58 -6.57
CA ASN A 305 -21.44 15.42 -6.59
C ASN A 305 -21.64 16.07 -7.97
N GLY A 306 -20.58 16.56 -8.61
CA GLY A 306 -20.67 17.13 -9.95
C GLY A 306 -21.13 16.13 -11.00
N TYR A 307 -20.66 14.91 -10.89
CA TYR A 307 -21.11 13.80 -11.74
C TYR A 307 -22.45 13.21 -11.32
N GLN A 308 -22.99 13.60 -10.15
CA GLN A 308 -24.17 12.97 -9.52
C GLN A 308 -23.96 11.45 -9.40
N ASP A 309 -22.78 11.03 -8.97
CA ASP A 309 -22.33 9.64 -9.02
C ASP A 309 -23.18 8.75 -8.09
N PRO A 310 -23.84 7.71 -8.62
CA PRO A 310 -24.66 6.82 -7.81
C PRO A 310 -23.89 6.04 -6.75
N ARG A 311 -22.54 5.92 -6.88
CA ARG A 311 -21.68 5.23 -5.90
C ARG A 311 -21.48 6.01 -4.60
N LEU A 312 -21.90 7.30 -4.54
CA LEU A 312 -21.79 8.13 -3.33
C LEU A 312 -22.33 7.43 -2.08
N SER A 313 -23.53 6.86 -2.15
CA SER A 313 -24.17 6.18 -1.01
C SER A 313 -23.54 4.83 -0.65
N ALA A 314 -22.74 4.24 -1.54
CA ALA A 314 -21.96 3.05 -1.25
C ALA A 314 -20.61 3.39 -0.59
N TYR A 315 -20.09 4.58 -0.82
CA TYR A 315 -18.82 5.04 -0.28
C TYR A 315 -18.96 5.77 1.05
N PHE A 316 -20.04 6.55 1.21
CA PHE A 316 -20.23 7.43 2.36
C PHE A 316 -21.65 7.39 2.91
N GLU A 317 -21.74 7.59 4.21
CA GLU A 317 -22.96 7.99 4.89
C GLU A 317 -23.14 9.50 4.69
N ALA A 318 -24.34 9.91 4.28
CA ALA A 318 -24.62 11.33 4.05
C ALA A 318 -24.63 12.11 5.37
N GLY A 319 -24.08 13.31 5.34
CA GLY A 319 -24.16 14.25 6.45
C GLY A 319 -25.55 14.91 6.58
N THR A 320 -25.62 15.95 7.41
CA THR A 320 -26.86 16.70 7.70
C THR A 320 -27.58 17.15 6.43
N GLY A 321 -28.88 16.89 6.38
CA GLY A 321 -29.74 17.21 5.25
C GLY A 321 -29.59 16.24 4.07
N GLY A 322 -29.01 15.05 4.30
CA GLY A 322 -28.83 14.02 3.27
C GLY A 322 -27.79 14.40 2.20
N LYS A 323 -26.83 15.26 2.54
CA LYS A 323 -25.82 15.78 1.60
C LYS A 323 -24.47 15.11 1.80
N TYR A 324 -23.77 14.87 0.70
CA TYR A 324 -22.41 14.37 0.69
C TYR A 324 -21.44 15.54 0.54
N ARG A 325 -20.84 15.97 1.65
CA ARG A 325 -19.90 17.08 1.68
C ARG A 325 -18.57 16.61 2.21
N GLY A 326 -17.51 17.10 1.59
CA GLY A 326 -16.13 16.82 1.98
C GLY A 326 -15.47 17.98 2.70
N ILE A 327 -14.27 17.73 3.23
CA ILE A 327 -13.37 18.73 3.81
C ILE A 327 -12.14 18.87 2.91
N ARG A 328 -11.72 20.11 2.63
CA ARG A 328 -10.49 20.37 1.88
C ARG A 328 -9.26 20.14 2.75
N ALA A 329 -8.25 19.47 2.18
CA ALA A 329 -7.00 19.17 2.86
C ALA A 329 -6.25 20.46 3.26
N GLY A 330 -5.49 20.38 4.37
CA GLY A 330 -4.65 21.48 4.81
C GLY A 330 -5.40 22.64 5.44
N MET A 331 -6.52 22.40 6.12
CA MET A 331 -7.21 23.46 6.88
C MET A 331 -6.27 24.23 7.81
N SER A 332 -6.55 25.52 7.99
CA SER A 332 -5.84 26.34 8.98
C SER A 332 -5.95 25.74 10.38
N LYS A 333 -4.84 25.78 11.13
CA LYS A 333 -4.80 25.38 12.56
C LYS A 333 -5.70 26.21 13.47
N ASP A 334 -6.08 27.41 13.02
CA ASP A 334 -6.93 28.33 13.79
C ASP A 334 -8.42 27.97 13.68
N VAL A 335 -8.77 26.96 12.86
CA VAL A 335 -10.13 26.46 12.75
C VAL A 335 -10.40 25.45 13.86
N SER A 336 -11.49 25.64 14.61
CA SER A 336 -11.87 24.72 15.69
C SER A 336 -12.39 23.39 15.14
N LYS A 337 -11.88 22.26 15.66
CA LYS A 337 -12.38 20.91 15.38
C LYS A 337 -13.91 20.83 15.57
N ASP A 338 -14.43 21.41 16.65
CA ASP A 338 -15.85 21.32 17.01
C ASP A 338 -16.82 21.84 15.94
N LYS A 339 -16.31 22.68 15.02
CA LYS A 339 -17.11 23.17 13.88
C LYS A 339 -17.20 22.16 12.75
N TYR A 340 -16.27 21.22 12.68
CA TYR A 340 -16.16 20.23 11.60
C TYR A 340 -16.65 18.83 12.00
N ILE A 341 -16.85 18.53 13.28
CA ILE A 341 -17.40 17.26 13.78
C ILE A 341 -18.91 17.31 14.03
N THR A 342 -19.63 18.19 13.38
CA THR A 342 -21.07 18.44 13.64
C THR A 342 -22.03 17.54 12.83
N GLY A 343 -21.51 16.50 12.18
CA GLY A 343 -22.30 15.64 11.29
C GLY A 343 -22.72 16.32 9.97
N ILE A 344 -22.11 17.45 9.61
CA ILE A 344 -22.37 18.14 8.33
C ILE A 344 -21.70 17.39 7.17
N PHE A 345 -20.54 16.81 7.42
CA PHE A 345 -19.71 16.15 6.42
C PHE A 345 -20.08 14.67 6.29
N ALA A 346 -19.85 14.12 5.10
CA ALA A 346 -20.11 12.71 4.84
C ALA A 346 -18.99 11.83 5.43
N GLU A 347 -19.36 10.74 6.06
CA GLU A 347 -18.44 9.80 6.71
C GLU A 347 -18.30 8.51 5.91
N PRO A 348 -17.14 7.82 5.98
CA PRO A 348 -16.96 6.55 5.29
C PRO A 348 -18.02 5.51 5.65
N GLN A 349 -18.54 4.82 4.62
CA GLN A 349 -19.43 3.69 4.81
C GLN A 349 -18.60 2.46 5.20
N ALA A 350 -18.52 2.17 6.49
CA ALA A 350 -17.75 1.05 7.01
C ALA A 350 -18.39 0.48 8.28
N THR A 351 -18.30 -0.84 8.43
CA THR A 351 -18.65 -1.59 9.65
C THR A 351 -17.37 -2.14 10.29
N ALA A 352 -17.46 -2.59 11.55
CA ALA A 352 -16.31 -3.18 12.25
C ALA A 352 -15.70 -4.38 11.50
N THR A 353 -16.49 -5.09 10.70
CA THR A 353 -16.07 -6.28 9.95
C THR A 353 -15.88 -6.03 8.45
N SER A 354 -15.85 -4.78 8.01
CA SER A 354 -15.58 -4.47 6.60
C SER A 354 -14.18 -4.95 6.18
N ASN A 355 -14.10 -5.61 5.03
CA ASN A 355 -12.85 -6.08 4.44
C ASN A 355 -11.94 -4.91 4.05
N VAL A 356 -10.64 -5.19 3.90
CA VAL A 356 -9.64 -4.19 3.47
C VAL A 356 -9.21 -4.48 2.05
N VAL A 357 -9.66 -3.64 1.12
CA VAL A 357 -9.43 -3.80 -0.33
C VAL A 357 -8.01 -3.40 -0.71
N TRP A 358 -7.31 -4.25 -1.46
CA TRP A 358 -5.97 -4.00 -2.02
C TRP A 358 -6.00 -3.60 -3.49
N MET A 359 -6.80 -4.31 -4.28
CA MET A 359 -6.95 -4.05 -5.71
C MET A 359 -8.34 -4.50 -6.18
N ARG A 360 -8.98 -3.67 -6.99
CA ARG A 360 -10.30 -3.92 -7.56
C ARG A 360 -10.19 -4.47 -8.98
N SER A 361 -11.15 -5.31 -9.38
CA SER A 361 -11.24 -5.78 -10.77
C SER A 361 -11.52 -4.65 -11.75
N SER A 362 -12.28 -3.64 -11.34
CA SER A 362 -12.51 -2.42 -12.12
C SER A 362 -11.22 -1.68 -12.47
N GLU A 363 -10.20 -1.73 -11.61
CA GLU A 363 -8.91 -1.14 -11.89
C GLU A 363 -8.24 -1.80 -13.10
N SER A 364 -8.29 -3.13 -13.22
CA SER A 364 -7.72 -3.84 -14.37
C SER A 364 -8.28 -3.33 -15.71
N TYR A 365 -9.55 -3.00 -15.76
CA TYR A 365 -10.17 -2.42 -16.95
C TYR A 365 -9.66 -1.00 -17.24
N PHE A 366 -9.48 -0.16 -16.22
CA PHE A 366 -8.90 1.17 -16.43
C PHE A 366 -7.42 1.10 -16.84
N LEU A 367 -6.66 0.13 -16.33
CA LEU A 367 -5.30 -0.14 -16.78
C LEU A 367 -5.28 -0.58 -18.25
N LEU A 368 -6.21 -1.46 -18.68
CA LEU A 368 -6.39 -1.84 -20.06
C LEU A 368 -6.82 -0.66 -20.94
N ALA A 369 -7.66 0.23 -20.44
CA ALA A 369 -8.07 1.44 -21.16
C ALA A 369 -6.87 2.36 -21.42
N GLU A 370 -6.01 2.60 -20.43
CA GLU A 370 -4.79 3.38 -20.61
C GLU A 370 -3.80 2.65 -21.56
N TYR A 371 -3.63 1.34 -21.40
CA TYR A 371 -2.81 0.54 -22.32
C TYR A 371 -3.27 0.69 -23.77
N ALA A 372 -4.57 0.56 -24.02
CA ALA A 372 -5.15 0.71 -25.34
C ALA A 372 -5.02 2.13 -25.89
N LEU A 373 -5.20 3.15 -25.05
CA LEU A 373 -5.02 4.56 -25.43
C LEU A 373 -3.56 4.87 -25.85
N ARG A 374 -2.58 4.22 -25.18
CA ARG A 374 -1.15 4.45 -25.47
C ARG A 374 -0.64 3.65 -26.65
N TRP A 375 -1.04 2.38 -26.75
CA TRP A 375 -0.39 1.41 -27.65
C TRP A 375 -1.36 0.57 -28.49
N GLY A 376 -2.65 0.80 -28.35
CA GLY A 376 -3.73 0.12 -29.07
C GLY A 376 -4.58 1.09 -29.89
N THR A 377 -5.90 0.97 -29.78
CA THR A 377 -6.86 1.80 -30.50
C THR A 377 -7.75 2.61 -29.55
N ASN A 378 -8.25 3.77 -30.03
CA ASN A 378 -9.20 4.59 -29.25
C ASN A 378 -10.52 3.82 -28.97
N ALA A 379 -10.94 2.98 -29.87
CA ALA A 379 -12.14 2.15 -29.71
C ALA A 379 -11.97 1.12 -28.57
N ASP A 380 -10.80 0.48 -28.47
CA ASP A 380 -10.50 -0.44 -27.36
C ASP A 380 -10.37 0.33 -26.04
N ALA A 381 -9.73 1.50 -26.06
CA ALA A 381 -9.61 2.37 -24.88
C ALA A 381 -11.00 2.75 -24.32
N LYS A 382 -11.91 3.19 -25.20
CA LYS A 382 -13.31 3.46 -24.84
C LYS A 382 -14.00 2.24 -24.24
N LYS A 383 -13.89 1.09 -24.93
CA LYS A 383 -14.52 -0.14 -24.45
C LYS A 383 -14.07 -0.50 -23.05
N TYR A 384 -12.77 -0.53 -22.79
CA TYR A 384 -12.25 -0.85 -21.46
C TYR A 384 -12.58 0.22 -20.41
N TYR A 385 -12.62 1.49 -20.78
CA TYR A 385 -13.06 2.57 -19.91
C TYR A 385 -14.51 2.37 -19.43
N GLU A 386 -15.43 2.08 -20.37
CA GLU A 386 -16.81 1.82 -20.07
C GLU A 386 -17.00 0.54 -19.24
N ASP A 387 -16.25 -0.53 -19.57
CA ASP A 387 -16.28 -1.79 -18.82
C ASP A 387 -15.75 -1.59 -17.40
N GLY A 388 -14.73 -0.74 -17.18
CA GLY A 388 -14.22 -0.37 -15.88
C GLY A 388 -15.27 0.34 -15.00
N ILE A 389 -16.03 1.25 -15.59
CA ILE A 389 -17.15 1.92 -14.89
C ILE A 389 -18.23 0.89 -14.53
N ARG A 390 -18.66 0.03 -15.47
CA ARG A 390 -19.66 -1.01 -15.20
C ARG A 390 -19.21 -1.96 -14.09
N MET A 391 -17.94 -2.39 -14.13
CA MET A 391 -17.37 -3.24 -13.10
C MET A 391 -17.35 -2.54 -11.73
N SER A 392 -16.95 -1.27 -11.67
CA SER A 392 -16.97 -0.51 -10.42
C SER A 392 -18.39 -0.38 -9.83
N PHE A 393 -19.42 -0.21 -10.65
CA PHE A 393 -20.81 -0.22 -10.20
C PHE A 393 -21.21 -1.59 -9.65
N ASP A 394 -20.86 -2.68 -10.34
CA ASP A 394 -21.15 -4.05 -9.91
C ASP A 394 -20.44 -4.40 -8.59
N GLU A 395 -19.18 -4.06 -8.44
CA GLU A 395 -18.41 -4.26 -7.20
C GLU A 395 -19.09 -3.66 -5.97
N HIS A 396 -19.70 -2.49 -6.15
CA HIS A 396 -20.43 -1.78 -5.09
C HIS A 396 -21.93 -2.10 -5.01
N GLY A 397 -22.45 -2.98 -5.88
CA GLY A 397 -23.87 -3.32 -5.93
C GLY A 397 -24.77 -2.14 -6.33
N VAL A 398 -24.24 -1.20 -7.09
CA VAL A 398 -24.93 0.01 -7.56
C VAL A 398 -25.42 -0.19 -8.99
N SER A 399 -26.66 0.16 -9.26
CA SER A 399 -27.24 0.09 -10.60
C SER A 399 -27.11 1.40 -11.38
N GLY A 400 -27.38 1.37 -12.69
CA GLY A 400 -27.45 2.57 -13.54
C GLY A 400 -26.15 2.96 -14.23
N ALA A 401 -25.16 2.06 -14.34
CA ALA A 401 -23.89 2.31 -15.03
C ALA A 401 -24.08 2.81 -16.47
N ASP A 402 -24.98 2.21 -17.27
CA ASP A 402 -25.18 2.62 -18.66
C ASP A 402 -25.77 4.03 -18.77
N ALA A 403 -26.68 4.42 -17.88
CA ALA A 403 -27.19 5.78 -17.82
C ALA A 403 -26.10 6.78 -17.36
N TYR A 404 -25.21 6.35 -16.46
CA TYR A 404 -24.08 7.16 -16.01
C TYR A 404 -23.08 7.41 -17.17
N LEU A 405 -22.82 6.41 -18.01
CA LEU A 405 -21.94 6.49 -19.17
C LEU A 405 -22.40 7.50 -20.24
N THR A 406 -23.67 7.89 -20.27
CA THR A 406 -24.20 8.89 -21.23
C THR A 406 -24.07 10.34 -20.74
N ARG A 407 -23.55 10.58 -19.53
CA ARG A 407 -23.48 11.91 -18.91
C ARG A 407 -22.38 12.77 -19.54
N THR A 408 -22.77 13.87 -20.15
CA THR A 408 -21.89 14.80 -20.88
C THR A 408 -21.70 16.11 -20.13
N ALA A 409 -20.66 16.86 -20.48
CA ALA A 409 -20.44 18.22 -19.99
C ALA A 409 -21.59 19.18 -20.36
N ALA A 410 -22.16 19.05 -21.57
CA ALA A 410 -23.32 19.82 -21.99
C ALA A 410 -24.57 19.55 -21.14
N GLY A 411 -24.67 18.37 -20.55
CA GLY A 411 -25.71 18.01 -19.58
C GLY A 411 -25.44 18.50 -18.15
N GLY A 412 -24.31 19.16 -17.92
CA GLY A 412 -23.91 19.68 -16.61
C GLY A 412 -23.17 18.66 -15.74
N TYR A 413 -22.76 17.50 -16.29
CA TYR A 413 -22.06 16.45 -15.54
C TYR A 413 -20.53 16.65 -15.63
N VAL A 414 -20.05 17.65 -14.91
CA VAL A 414 -18.63 17.99 -14.73
C VAL A 414 -18.34 18.13 -13.23
N PRO A 415 -17.08 18.09 -12.79
CA PRO A 415 -16.74 18.34 -11.39
C PRO A 415 -17.37 19.65 -10.88
N ALA A 416 -17.97 19.61 -9.69
CA ALA A 416 -18.64 20.77 -9.09
C ALA A 416 -17.65 21.67 -8.34
N ASN A 417 -17.97 22.97 -8.25
CA ASN A 417 -17.28 23.84 -7.31
C ASN A 417 -17.47 23.32 -5.89
N TYR A 418 -16.42 23.34 -5.11
CA TYR A 418 -16.46 22.99 -3.70
C TYR A 418 -16.81 24.22 -2.85
N GLU A 419 -17.84 24.09 -2.05
CA GLU A 419 -18.28 25.12 -1.10
C GLU A 419 -18.13 24.59 0.33
N ASP A 420 -17.14 25.14 1.09
CA ASP A 420 -16.99 24.80 2.49
C ASP A 420 -18.12 25.42 3.32
N PRO A 421 -18.97 24.61 3.99
CA PRO A 421 -20.13 25.12 4.70
C PRO A 421 -19.77 25.81 6.02
N VAL A 422 -18.53 25.70 6.48
CA VAL A 422 -18.06 26.24 7.76
C VAL A 422 -17.15 27.45 7.56
N THR A 423 -16.25 27.37 6.59
CA THR A 423 -15.20 28.38 6.35
C THR A 423 -15.12 28.72 4.86
N SER A 424 -15.84 29.74 4.44
CA SER A 424 -15.98 30.09 3.01
C SER A 424 -14.65 30.32 2.28
N SER A 425 -13.59 30.75 3.00
CA SER A 425 -12.25 30.92 2.42
C SER A 425 -11.57 29.59 2.05
N HIS A 426 -12.13 28.44 2.47
CA HIS A 426 -11.67 27.12 2.07
C HIS A 426 -12.35 26.62 0.79
N SER A 427 -13.40 27.30 0.33
CA SER A 427 -14.08 27.00 -0.94
C SER A 427 -13.13 27.12 -2.13
N MET A 428 -13.42 26.39 -3.21
CA MET A 428 -12.59 26.40 -4.41
C MET A 428 -13.41 26.01 -5.64
N ASP A 429 -13.13 26.67 -6.75
CA ASP A 429 -13.70 26.29 -8.05
C ASP A 429 -13.17 24.93 -8.49
N ALA A 430 -13.99 24.19 -9.24
CA ALA A 430 -13.61 22.93 -9.82
C ALA A 430 -12.38 23.07 -10.71
N LEU A 431 -11.47 22.09 -10.65
CA LEU A 431 -10.23 22.08 -11.44
C LEU A 431 -10.34 21.18 -12.67
N GLY A 432 -11.13 20.11 -12.61
CA GLY A 432 -11.39 19.20 -13.73
C GLY A 432 -12.55 19.72 -14.58
N THR A 433 -12.53 19.39 -15.87
CA THR A 433 -13.57 19.78 -16.84
C THR A 433 -14.14 18.60 -17.63
N VAL A 434 -13.55 17.42 -17.52
CA VAL A 434 -13.98 16.22 -18.24
C VAL A 434 -15.31 15.68 -17.70
N SER A 435 -16.15 15.18 -18.60
CA SER A 435 -17.38 14.47 -18.28
C SER A 435 -17.18 12.95 -18.29
N ILE A 436 -18.23 12.21 -17.98
CA ILE A 436 -18.21 10.74 -17.94
C ILE A 436 -18.28 10.16 -19.35
N ALA A 437 -19.18 10.66 -20.21
CA ALA A 437 -19.32 10.18 -21.57
C ALA A 437 -17.98 10.30 -22.33
N TRP A 438 -17.53 9.20 -22.95
CA TRP A 438 -16.27 9.18 -23.67
C TRP A 438 -16.23 10.25 -24.77
N ASP A 439 -15.17 11.01 -24.83
CA ASP A 439 -14.96 11.99 -25.89
C ASP A 439 -14.31 11.35 -27.10
N GLU A 440 -15.10 11.03 -28.11
CA GLU A 440 -14.62 10.43 -29.37
C GLU A 440 -13.67 11.34 -30.15
N SER A 441 -13.75 12.64 -29.93
CA SER A 441 -12.90 13.67 -30.55
C SER A 441 -11.75 14.11 -29.66
N GLY A 442 -11.70 13.61 -28.43
CA GLY A 442 -10.71 13.97 -27.43
C GLY A 442 -9.30 13.60 -27.87
N ASP A 443 -8.35 14.47 -27.56
CA ASP A 443 -6.94 14.15 -27.71
C ASP A 443 -6.48 13.15 -26.62
N PHE A 444 -5.24 12.71 -26.72
CA PHE A 444 -4.66 11.75 -25.76
C PHE A 444 -4.80 12.25 -24.31
N LYS A 445 -4.58 13.53 -24.05
CA LYS A 445 -4.64 14.09 -22.68
C LYS A 445 -6.06 14.10 -22.14
N THR A 446 -7.03 14.49 -22.94
CA THR A 446 -8.45 14.51 -22.59
C THR A 446 -8.94 13.11 -22.25
N ASN A 447 -8.66 12.14 -23.12
CA ASN A 447 -9.10 10.75 -22.91
C ASN A 447 -8.36 10.10 -21.71
N LEU A 448 -7.07 10.41 -21.52
CA LEU A 448 -6.34 9.97 -20.34
C LEU A 448 -6.92 10.57 -19.04
N GLU A 449 -7.29 11.86 -19.05
CA GLU A 449 -7.95 12.51 -17.91
C GLU A 449 -9.28 11.81 -17.57
N GLN A 450 -10.09 11.44 -18.58
CA GLN A 450 -11.31 10.68 -18.37
C GLN A 450 -11.04 9.31 -17.72
N ILE A 451 -10.08 8.55 -18.25
CA ILE A 451 -9.69 7.24 -17.71
C ILE A 451 -9.24 7.37 -16.26
N ILE A 452 -8.28 8.25 -15.99
CA ILE A 452 -7.69 8.36 -14.65
C ILE A 452 -8.68 8.95 -13.64
N THR A 453 -9.58 9.84 -14.07
CA THR A 453 -10.64 10.37 -13.19
C THR A 453 -11.61 9.27 -12.77
N GLN A 454 -12.07 8.41 -13.68
CA GLN A 454 -12.95 7.31 -13.31
C GLN A 454 -12.20 6.19 -12.57
N LYS A 455 -10.93 5.95 -12.90
CA LYS A 455 -10.05 5.08 -12.10
C LYS A 455 -9.92 5.60 -10.66
N TYR A 456 -9.69 6.91 -10.47
CA TYR A 456 -9.61 7.55 -9.16
C TYR A 456 -10.88 7.30 -8.32
N ILE A 457 -12.06 7.49 -8.90
CA ILE A 457 -13.32 7.23 -8.20
C ILE A 457 -13.43 5.73 -7.85
N ALA A 458 -13.10 4.84 -8.78
CA ALA A 458 -13.19 3.39 -8.58
C ALA A 458 -12.18 2.84 -7.57
N LEU A 459 -11.00 3.45 -7.45
CA LEU A 459 -9.94 3.04 -6.51
C LEU A 459 -10.30 3.29 -5.05
N TYR A 460 -11.29 4.17 -4.74
CA TYR A 460 -11.63 4.43 -3.33
C TYR A 460 -11.85 3.13 -2.54
N PRO A 461 -11.24 2.96 -1.35
CA PRO A 461 -10.40 3.90 -0.58
C PRO A 461 -8.87 3.68 -0.72
N VAL A 462 -8.37 3.12 -1.81
CA VAL A 462 -6.93 2.81 -2.01
C VAL A 462 -6.17 4.06 -2.47
N GLY A 463 -5.98 5.02 -1.56
CA GLY A 463 -5.47 6.34 -1.92
C GLY A 463 -3.98 6.39 -2.24
N GLN A 464 -3.18 5.44 -1.76
CA GLN A 464 -1.76 5.38 -2.14
C GLN A 464 -1.59 5.17 -3.66
N GLU A 465 -2.39 4.27 -4.27
CA GLU A 465 -2.38 4.07 -5.72
C GLU A 465 -2.92 5.30 -6.46
N ALA A 466 -4.03 5.87 -5.97
CA ALA A 466 -4.57 7.09 -6.54
C ALA A 466 -3.58 8.27 -6.49
N TRP A 467 -2.76 8.37 -5.41
CA TRP A 467 -1.69 9.37 -5.30
C TRP A 467 -0.54 9.08 -6.27
N THR A 468 -0.22 7.82 -6.52
CA THR A 468 0.76 7.43 -7.54
C THR A 468 0.27 7.83 -8.93
N GLU A 469 -0.98 7.57 -9.26
CA GLU A 469 -1.61 7.98 -10.53
C GLU A 469 -1.61 9.51 -10.72
N PHE A 470 -2.00 10.26 -9.69
CA PHE A 470 -1.93 11.72 -9.72
C PHE A 470 -0.52 12.23 -9.98
N ARG A 471 0.49 11.70 -9.28
CA ARG A 471 1.89 12.10 -9.45
C ARG A 471 2.42 11.72 -10.83
N ARG A 472 2.05 10.53 -11.32
CA ARG A 472 2.48 9.98 -12.60
C ARG A 472 1.87 10.70 -13.80
N THR A 473 0.57 10.99 -13.77
CA THR A 473 -0.20 11.53 -14.92
C THR A 473 -0.56 13.00 -14.82
N GLY A 474 -0.64 13.54 -13.61
CA GLY A 474 -1.21 14.85 -13.32
C GLY A 474 -2.74 14.83 -13.21
N TYR A 475 -3.36 13.64 -13.20
CA TYR A 475 -4.79 13.42 -13.10
C TYR A 475 -5.14 12.46 -11.94
N PRO A 476 -6.38 12.56 -11.37
CA PRO A 476 -7.32 13.65 -11.61
C PRO A 476 -6.75 14.99 -11.12
N LYS A 477 -7.42 16.10 -11.42
CA LYS A 477 -7.04 17.38 -10.82
C LYS A 477 -7.44 17.39 -9.35
N VAL A 478 -6.46 17.44 -8.47
CA VAL A 478 -6.63 17.40 -7.00
C VAL A 478 -6.54 18.82 -6.45
N PHE A 479 -7.46 19.19 -5.55
CA PHE A 479 -7.41 20.50 -4.89
C PHE A 479 -6.10 20.67 -4.11
N PRO A 480 -5.38 21.78 -4.30
CA PRO A 480 -4.23 22.09 -3.47
C PRO A 480 -4.67 22.30 -2.01
N VAL A 481 -3.74 22.09 -1.10
CA VAL A 481 -3.98 22.34 0.34
C VAL A 481 -4.34 23.81 0.60
N VAL A 482 -5.18 24.06 1.62
CA VAL A 482 -5.56 25.44 2.00
C VAL A 482 -4.34 26.20 2.53
N VAL A 483 -3.57 25.56 3.44
CA VAL A 483 -2.35 26.11 4.02
C VAL A 483 -1.20 25.16 3.78
N ASN A 484 -0.11 25.66 3.25
CA ASN A 484 1.13 24.94 3.07
C ASN A 484 2.13 25.36 4.15
N GLU A 485 2.42 24.47 5.08
CA GLU A 485 3.40 24.67 6.16
C GLU A 485 4.70 23.87 5.92
N SER A 486 4.99 23.47 4.67
CA SER A 486 6.23 22.74 4.36
C SER A 486 7.46 23.56 4.72
N SER A 487 8.42 22.91 5.41
CA SER A 487 9.64 23.57 5.88
C SER A 487 10.42 24.18 4.72
N GLY A 488 10.72 25.48 4.83
CA GLY A 488 11.49 26.22 3.82
C GLY A 488 10.84 26.29 2.44
N GLY A 489 9.51 26.08 2.32
CA GLY A 489 8.81 26.04 1.04
C GLY A 489 9.20 24.81 0.19
N SER A 490 9.57 23.73 0.83
CA SER A 490 10.06 22.51 0.17
C SER A 490 9.03 21.83 -0.75
N VAL A 491 7.75 22.16 -0.61
CA VAL A 491 6.66 21.69 -1.47
C VAL A 491 6.01 22.88 -2.16
N ASP A 492 5.98 22.87 -3.48
CA ASP A 492 5.16 23.82 -4.26
C ASP A 492 3.69 23.46 -4.10
N THR A 493 2.85 24.44 -3.73
CA THR A 493 1.42 24.21 -3.44
C THR A 493 0.65 23.72 -4.67
N ASN A 494 1.02 24.14 -5.89
CA ASN A 494 0.33 23.75 -7.12
C ASN A 494 0.81 22.38 -7.66
N ILE A 495 2.10 22.08 -7.49
CA ILE A 495 2.68 20.78 -7.86
C ILE A 495 2.33 19.72 -6.82
N GLN A 496 2.11 20.13 -5.59
CA GLN A 496 1.78 19.33 -4.42
C GLN A 496 2.91 18.37 -4.02
N ILE A 497 2.70 17.59 -2.96
CA ILE A 497 3.68 16.66 -2.41
C ILE A 497 3.99 15.53 -3.40
N ARG A 498 5.28 15.19 -3.53
CA ARG A 498 5.76 14.18 -4.48
C ARG A 498 6.28 12.90 -3.83
N ARG A 499 6.67 12.95 -2.56
CA ARG A 499 7.15 11.81 -1.76
C ARG A 499 7.11 12.15 -0.26
N LEU A 500 7.33 11.15 0.59
CA LEU A 500 7.61 11.38 2.00
C LEU A 500 9.14 11.36 2.25
N PRO A 501 9.64 12.18 3.21
CA PRO A 501 11.04 12.08 3.64
C PRO A 501 11.29 10.75 4.35
N TYR A 502 12.54 10.30 4.34
CA TYR A 502 12.92 9.08 5.05
C TYR A 502 12.73 9.22 6.56
N PRO A 503 12.42 8.12 7.28
CA PRO A 503 12.20 8.16 8.71
C PRO A 503 13.48 8.47 9.48
N GLU A 504 13.34 9.06 10.66
CA GLU A 504 14.46 9.39 11.53
C GLU A 504 15.26 8.14 11.94
N SER A 505 14.61 6.97 12.02
CA SER A 505 15.29 5.71 12.29
C SER A 505 16.40 5.40 11.31
N GLU A 506 16.21 5.66 10.00
CA GLU A 506 17.25 5.45 8.97
C GLU A 506 18.42 6.40 9.15
N TYR A 507 18.17 7.64 9.54
CA TYR A 507 19.23 8.60 9.87
C TYR A 507 20.08 8.16 11.08
N ASN A 508 19.48 7.41 12.01
CA ASN A 508 20.14 6.97 13.24
C ASN A 508 20.81 5.61 13.10
N THR A 509 20.30 4.71 12.26
CA THR A 509 20.74 3.30 12.24
C THR A 509 21.41 2.86 10.94
N ASN A 510 21.17 3.56 9.80
CA ASN A 510 21.67 3.19 8.48
C ASN A 510 22.18 4.41 7.68
N ARG A 511 22.74 5.40 8.38
CA ARG A 511 23.09 6.71 7.82
C ARG A 511 23.96 6.65 6.57
N THR A 512 24.98 5.80 6.55
CA THR A 512 25.93 5.69 5.43
C THR A 512 25.22 5.26 4.14
N GLU A 513 24.34 4.27 4.23
CA GLU A 513 23.61 3.76 3.07
C GLU A 513 22.45 4.68 2.70
N LEU A 514 21.81 5.31 3.70
CA LEU A 514 20.80 6.34 3.46
C LEU A 514 21.35 7.52 2.64
N ASP A 515 22.56 8.01 2.95
CA ASP A 515 23.19 9.11 2.20
C ASP A 515 23.42 8.75 0.72
N LYS A 516 23.72 7.48 0.43
CA LYS A 516 23.77 6.96 -0.94
C LYS A 516 22.37 6.94 -1.58
N GLY A 517 21.36 6.47 -0.84
CA GLY A 517 19.96 6.52 -1.28
C GLY A 517 19.47 7.94 -1.59
N ILE A 518 19.83 8.92 -0.75
CA ILE A 518 19.53 10.33 -0.99
C ILE A 518 20.25 10.84 -2.25
N THR A 519 21.46 10.37 -2.51
CA THR A 519 22.18 10.70 -3.76
C THR A 519 21.42 10.20 -4.99
N LEU A 520 20.82 8.99 -4.92
CA LEU A 520 19.96 8.46 -5.99
C LEU A 520 18.68 9.28 -6.22
N LEU A 521 18.23 10.05 -5.22
CA LEU A 521 17.12 11.02 -5.34
C LEU A 521 17.54 12.37 -5.95
N GLY A 522 18.81 12.57 -6.23
CA GLY A 522 19.34 13.87 -6.68
C GLY A 522 20.00 14.69 -5.56
N GLY A 523 20.28 14.09 -4.42
CA GLY A 523 21.07 14.66 -3.33
C GLY A 523 20.29 15.34 -2.21
N VAL A 524 18.96 15.31 -2.23
CA VAL A 524 18.13 15.97 -1.20
C VAL A 524 16.98 15.06 -0.75
N ASP A 525 16.84 14.84 0.56
CA ASP A 525 15.66 14.23 1.17
C ASP A 525 14.58 15.28 1.41
N ASN A 526 13.80 15.58 0.36
CA ASN A 526 12.82 16.65 0.33
C ASN A 526 11.49 16.13 -0.24
N PRO A 527 10.34 16.43 0.38
CA PRO A 527 9.04 15.94 -0.06
C PRO A 527 8.55 16.54 -1.41
N GLY A 528 9.18 17.59 -1.91
CA GLY A 528 8.93 18.11 -3.26
C GLY A 528 9.75 17.44 -4.37
N VAL A 529 10.73 16.58 -4.01
CA VAL A 529 11.54 15.82 -4.98
C VAL A 529 10.70 14.76 -5.68
N ARG A 530 10.80 14.72 -7.01
CA ARG A 530 10.10 13.71 -7.83
C ARG A 530 10.77 12.36 -7.73
N LEU A 531 9.96 11.32 -7.76
CA LEU A 531 10.43 9.94 -7.88
C LEU A 531 10.86 9.63 -9.31
N TRP A 532 11.58 8.53 -9.52
CA TRP A 532 12.12 8.15 -10.82
C TRP A 532 11.06 8.08 -11.93
N TRP A 533 9.88 7.51 -11.66
CA TRP A 533 8.78 7.41 -12.62
C TRP A 533 7.93 8.70 -12.71
N ASP A 534 8.09 9.65 -11.80
CA ASP A 534 7.34 10.92 -11.78
C ASP A 534 8.03 11.96 -12.67
N VAL A 535 7.88 11.80 -13.97
CA VAL A 535 8.52 12.67 -14.98
C VAL A 535 7.82 14.03 -15.05
N PRO A 536 8.53 15.17 -15.11
CA PRO A 536 7.92 16.46 -15.40
C PRO A 536 7.47 16.55 -16.88
N ASN A 537 6.50 17.41 -17.16
CA ASN A 537 6.01 17.70 -18.54
C ASN A 537 5.42 16.48 -19.27
N LYS A 538 4.38 15.91 -18.72
CA LYS A 538 3.61 14.75 -19.24
C LYS A 538 2.63 15.11 -20.34
#